data_821221afa5df50e33bfad3f2e2d2ce07
#
_entry.id   821221afa5df50e33bfad3f2e2d2ce07
#
_cell.length_a   1.000
_cell.length_b   1.000
_cell.length_c   1.000
_cell.angle_alpha   90.00
_cell.angle_beta   90.00
_cell.angle_gamma   90.00
#
_symmetry.space_group_name_H-M   'P 1'
#
loop_
_entity.id
_entity.type
_entity.pdbx_description
1 polymer ?
#
loop_
_entity_poly.entity_id
_entity_poly.type
_entity_poly.pdbx_seq_one_letter_code
_entity_poly.pdbx_strand_id
1 'polypeptide(L)' 'MRTLVESLKRLYHEGRLTLEQIQARLEKGTITQEEYDYIIGE' A
#
# COMPACT_ATOMS: atom_id res chain seq x y z
N MET A 1 -0.08 9.35 7.38
CA MET A 1 0.90 8.79 6.43
C MET A 1 0.97 9.66 5.19
N ARG A 2 1.96 9.43 4.32
CA ARG A 2 2.14 10.23 3.13
C ARG A 2 0.93 10.11 2.20
N THR A 3 0.74 11.12 1.35
CA THR A 3 -0.35 11.10 0.39
C THR A 3 -0.31 9.84 -0.48
N LEU A 4 0.89 9.42 -0.90
CA LEU A 4 1.05 8.21 -1.70
C LEU A 4 0.47 7.01 -0.95
N VAL A 5 0.82 6.87 0.32
CA VAL A 5 0.38 5.74 1.13
C VAL A 5 -1.12 5.78 1.34
N GLU A 6 -1.67 6.96 1.57
CA GLU A 6 -3.12 7.09 1.73
C GLU A 6 -3.84 6.70 0.45
N SER A 7 -3.30 7.11 -0.69
CA SER A 7 -3.90 6.76 -1.98
C SER A 7 -3.85 5.25 -2.21
N LEU A 8 -2.73 4.62 -1.90
CA LEU A 8 -2.59 3.18 -2.06
C LEU A 8 -3.57 2.44 -1.16
N LYS A 9 -3.72 2.90 0.08
CA LYS A 9 -4.64 2.28 1.01
C LYS A 9 -6.07 2.35 0.47
N ARG A 10 -6.47 3.51 -0.01
CA ARG A 10 -7.81 3.69 -0.55
C ARG A 10 -8.04 2.78 -1.75
N LEU A 11 -7.09 2.77 -2.69
CA LEU A 11 -7.24 1.94 -3.88
C LEU A 11 -7.30 0.47 -3.54
N TYR A 12 -6.49 0.03 -2.58
CA TYR A 12 -6.51 -1.35 -2.15
C TYR A 12 -7.86 -1.73 -1.57
N HIS A 13 -8.39 -0.89 -0.70
CA HIS A 13 -9.67 -1.18 -0.04
C HIS A 13 -10.86 -1.05 -0.97
N GLU A 14 -10.69 -0.33 -2.09
CA GLU A 14 -11.72 -0.23 -3.12
C GLU A 14 -11.66 -1.39 -4.10
N GLY A 15 -10.68 -2.27 -3.94
CA GLY A 15 -10.50 -3.40 -4.85
C GLY A 15 -9.85 -3.04 -6.17
N ARG A 16 -9.19 -1.88 -6.23
CA ARG A 16 -8.57 -1.39 -7.46
C ARG A 16 -7.09 -1.71 -7.52
N LEU A 17 -6.50 -2.13 -6.42
CA LEU A 17 -5.12 -2.60 -6.35
C LEU A 17 -5.10 -3.95 -5.68
N THR A 18 -4.24 -4.84 -6.18
CA THR A 18 -4.09 -6.16 -5.58
C THR A 18 -3.00 -6.13 -4.52
N LEU A 19 -3.04 -7.14 -3.64
CA LEU A 19 -1.99 -7.29 -2.64
C LEU A 19 -0.62 -7.42 -3.30
N GLU A 20 -0.55 -8.13 -4.42
CA GLU A 20 0.71 -8.30 -5.13
C GLU A 20 1.30 -6.97 -5.58
N GLN A 21 0.44 -6.06 -6.03
CA GLN A 21 0.90 -4.75 -6.46
C GLN A 21 1.45 -3.95 -5.27
N ILE A 22 0.82 -4.07 -4.11
CA ILE A 22 1.30 -3.41 -2.90
C ILE A 22 2.64 -4.00 -2.50
N GLN A 23 2.77 -5.34 -2.56
CA GLN A 23 4.01 -6.01 -2.21
C GLN A 23 5.15 -5.59 -3.15
N ALA A 24 4.84 -5.39 -4.43
CA ALA A 24 5.85 -4.95 -5.38
C ALA A 24 6.40 -3.58 -5.00
N ARG A 25 5.57 -2.70 -4.50
CA ARG A 25 6.03 -1.39 -4.07
C ARG A 25 6.94 -1.49 -2.85
N LEU A 26 6.61 -2.42 -1.94
CA LEU A 26 7.44 -2.66 -0.78
C LEU A 26 8.82 -3.16 -1.21
N GLU A 27 8.85 -4.10 -2.15
CA GLU A 27 10.11 -4.67 -2.62
C GLU A 27 10.97 -3.64 -3.32
N LYS A 28 10.33 -2.71 -4.03
CA LYS A 28 11.07 -1.65 -4.72
C LYS A 28 11.55 -0.57 -3.77
N GLY A 29 11.08 -0.58 -2.53
CA GLY A 29 11.44 0.42 -1.56
C GLY A 29 10.63 1.70 -1.67
N THR A 30 9.57 1.68 -2.46
CA THR A 30 8.68 2.84 -2.58
C THR A 30 7.95 3.10 -1.27
N ILE A 31 7.61 2.03 -0.56
CA ILE A 31 6.97 2.12 0.75
C ILE A 31 7.75 1.25 1.73
N THR A 32 7.59 1.55 3.02
CA THR A 32 8.24 0.78 4.07
C THR A 32 7.32 -0.34 4.55
N GLN A 33 7.87 -1.26 5.34
CA GLN A 33 7.08 -2.33 5.93
C GLN A 33 5.93 -1.75 6.76
N GLU A 34 6.22 -0.70 7.50
CA GLU A 34 5.21 -0.05 8.33
C GLU A 34 4.08 0.49 7.48
N GLU A 35 4.45 1.10 6.34
CA GLU A 35 3.45 1.64 5.41
C GLU A 35 2.66 0.53 4.76
N TYR A 36 3.31 -0.57 4.44
CA TYR A 36 2.65 -1.73 3.87
C TYR A 36 1.58 -2.25 4.83
N ASP A 37 1.96 -2.41 6.11
CA ASP A 37 1.02 -2.87 7.13
C ASP A 37 -0.16 -1.93 7.27
N TYR A 38 0.11 -0.64 7.19
CA TYR A 38 -0.93 0.37 7.28
C TYR A 38 -1.92 0.26 6.10
N ILE A 39 -1.39 0.03 4.89
CA ILE A 39 -2.21 -0.05 3.69
C ILE A 39 -3.13 -1.27 3.73
N ILE A 40 -2.61 -2.43 4.08
CA ILE A 40 -3.39 -3.67 4.04
C ILE A 40 -4.18 -3.89 5.31
N GLY A 41 -3.80 -3.21 6.39
CA GLY A 41 -4.53 -3.32 7.64
C GLY A 41 -5.83 -2.56 7.59
N GLU A 42 -6.53 -2.55 8.68
CA GLU A 42 -7.76 -1.79 8.80
C GLU A 42 -7.51 -0.34 9.02
#